data_2ae4f4c995c660d3267c2254380d2eba
#
_entry.id   2ae4f4c995c660d3267c2254380d2eba
#
_cell.length_a   1.000
_cell.length_b   1.000
_cell.length_c   1.000
_cell.angle_alpha   90.00
_cell.angle_beta   90.00
_cell.angle_gamma   90.00
#
_symmetry.space_group_name_H-M   'P 1'
#
loop_
_entity.id
_entity.type
_entity.pdbx_description
1 polymer ?
#
loop_
_entity_poly.entity_id
_entity_poly.type
_entity_poly.pdbx_seq_one_letter_code
_entity_poly.pdbx_strand_id
1 'polypeptide(L)'
;MTQTPTAPPARKPAARAARKPRGEGQWALGYREPLNPNEQSKKDDNPLNVRARIENIYAHRGFASIDPGDLRGRFRWYGLYTQRKPGIDGGKTATLEPHELDDEYFMLRVRIDGGALTTEQMHVIGQISVEF
;
A
#
# COMPACT_ATOMS: atom_id res chain seq x y z
N MET A 1 -39.35 30.56 -15.75
CA MET A 1 -38.30 31.02 -14.78
C MET A 1 -37.42 29.83 -14.43
N THR A 2 -36.25 29.74 -15.05
CA THR A 2 -35.33 28.63 -14.89
C THR A 2 -34.33 29.00 -13.80
N GLN A 3 -34.38 28.32 -12.66
CA GLN A 3 -33.42 28.52 -11.58
C GLN A 3 -32.11 27.84 -11.96
N THR A 4 -31.05 28.62 -12.03
CA THR A 4 -29.67 28.12 -12.19
C THR A 4 -29.23 27.46 -10.89
N PRO A 5 -28.73 26.23 -10.90
CA PRO A 5 -28.25 25.58 -9.69
C PRO A 5 -27.00 26.30 -9.16
N THR A 6 -27.07 26.80 -7.94
CA THR A 6 -25.93 27.39 -7.24
C THR A 6 -24.87 26.32 -6.92
N ALA A 7 -23.66 26.51 -7.40
CA ALA A 7 -22.54 25.63 -7.09
C ALA A 7 -22.24 25.56 -5.59
N PRO A 8 -21.93 24.41 -5.01
CA PRO A 8 -21.61 24.28 -3.59
C PRO A 8 -20.35 25.09 -3.25
N PRO A 9 -20.26 25.66 -2.04
CA PRO A 9 -19.13 26.48 -1.63
C PRO A 9 -17.84 25.65 -1.61
N ALA A 10 -16.79 26.21 -2.19
CA ALA A 10 -15.45 25.59 -2.23
C ALA A 10 -14.96 25.27 -0.80
N ARG A 11 -14.70 24.00 -0.53
CA ARG A 11 -14.11 23.55 0.73
C ARG A 11 -12.74 24.22 0.91
N LYS A 12 -12.59 25.02 1.96
CA LYS A 12 -11.28 25.56 2.36
C LYS A 12 -10.33 24.39 2.59
N PRO A 13 -9.11 24.38 2.01
CA PRO A 13 -8.14 23.35 2.31
C PRO A 13 -7.85 23.35 3.81
N ALA A 14 -8.00 22.21 4.45
CA ALA A 14 -7.64 22.05 5.86
C ALA A 14 -6.17 22.45 6.03
N ALA A 15 -5.90 23.34 6.99
CA ALA A 15 -4.55 23.78 7.31
C ALA A 15 -3.71 22.54 7.62
N ARG A 16 -2.70 22.28 6.81
CA ARG A 16 -1.78 21.17 7.01
C ARG A 16 -1.06 21.42 8.34
N ALA A 17 -1.28 20.53 9.32
CA ALA A 17 -0.63 20.62 10.61
C ALA A 17 0.89 20.82 10.40
N ALA A 18 1.47 21.82 11.08
CA ALA A 18 2.90 22.11 10.97
C ALA A 18 3.70 20.85 11.31
N ARG A 19 4.56 20.43 10.39
CA ARG A 19 5.45 19.29 10.62
C ARG A 19 6.36 19.66 11.81
N LYS A 20 6.38 18.82 12.83
CA LYS A 20 7.35 18.95 13.92
C LYS A 20 8.76 19.04 13.34
N PRO A 21 9.63 19.95 13.86
CA PRO A 21 11.00 20.05 13.38
C PRO A 21 11.69 18.70 13.49
N ARG A 22 12.40 18.32 12.45
CA ARG A 22 13.19 17.09 12.44
C ARG A 22 14.42 17.30 13.30
N GLY A 23 14.64 16.43 14.28
CA GLY A 23 15.87 16.42 15.07
C GLY A 23 17.11 16.23 14.19
N GLU A 24 18.23 16.84 14.56
CA GLU A 24 19.49 16.70 13.83
C GLU A 24 20.13 15.32 14.07
N GLY A 25 20.84 14.82 13.06
CA GLY A 25 21.90 13.83 13.24
C GLY A 25 21.53 12.35 13.26
N GLN A 26 20.28 11.95 12.99
CA GLN A 26 19.86 10.54 13.19
C GLN A 26 19.72 9.68 11.93
N TRP A 27 20.07 10.20 10.78
CA TRP A 27 19.90 9.45 9.52
C TRP A 27 20.85 8.25 9.39
N ALA A 28 22.02 8.32 9.97
CA ALA A 28 23.03 7.27 9.84
C ALA A 28 22.60 5.94 10.48
N LEU A 29 21.69 5.97 11.45
CA LEU A 29 21.16 4.80 12.14
C LEU A 29 19.71 4.47 11.77
N GLY A 30 19.11 5.22 10.87
CA GLY A 30 17.74 4.99 10.40
C GLY A 30 16.63 5.35 11.38
N TYR A 31 16.95 5.88 12.56
CA TYR A 31 15.96 6.24 13.57
C TYR A 31 15.92 7.74 13.79
N ARG A 32 14.72 8.29 13.80
CA ARG A 32 14.41 9.64 14.25
C ARG A 32 13.23 9.60 15.20
N GLU A 33 13.43 10.10 16.37
CA GLU A 33 12.35 10.28 17.32
C GLU A 33 11.66 11.65 17.12
N PRO A 34 10.31 11.71 17.19
CA PRO A 34 9.41 10.56 17.21
C PRO A 34 9.32 9.90 15.83
N LEU A 35 9.23 8.57 15.82
CA LEU A 35 9.00 7.81 14.61
C LEU A 35 7.62 8.13 14.02
N ASN A 36 7.49 8.12 12.70
CA ASN A 36 6.17 8.12 12.06
C ASN A 36 5.53 6.72 12.14
N PRO A 37 4.22 6.57 11.92
CA PRO A 37 3.54 5.26 12.03
C PRO A 37 4.15 4.15 11.16
N ASN A 38 4.65 4.48 9.97
CA ASN A 38 5.28 3.51 9.09
C ASN A 38 6.66 3.07 9.59
N GLU A 39 7.44 4.00 10.12
CA GLU A 39 8.73 3.71 10.74
C GLU A 39 8.55 2.87 12.00
N GLN A 40 7.55 3.21 12.82
CA GLN A 40 7.19 2.43 14.01
C GLN A 40 6.79 1.01 13.62
N SER A 41 5.93 0.85 12.64
CA SER A 41 5.50 -0.47 12.15
C SER A 41 6.67 -1.35 11.66
N LYS A 42 7.69 -0.74 11.05
CA LYS A 42 8.91 -1.47 10.63
C LYS A 42 9.83 -1.84 11.79
N LYS A 43 9.80 -1.04 12.85
CA LYS A 43 10.55 -1.33 14.08
C LYS A 43 9.89 -2.44 14.90
N ASP A 44 8.56 -2.45 14.94
CA ASP A 44 7.77 -3.37 15.75
C ASP A 44 7.70 -4.79 15.16
N ASP A 45 7.87 -4.91 13.84
CA ASP A 45 7.79 -6.20 13.16
C ASP A 45 8.89 -6.35 12.11
N ASN A 46 9.58 -7.48 12.13
CA ASN A 46 10.57 -7.80 11.11
C ASN A 46 9.87 -7.93 9.74
N PRO A 47 10.28 -7.14 8.72
CA PRO A 47 9.71 -7.23 7.38
C PRO A 47 9.62 -8.64 6.79
N LEU A 48 10.59 -9.51 7.08
CA LEU A 48 10.61 -10.89 6.59
C LEU A 48 9.48 -11.76 7.16
N ASN A 49 8.91 -11.38 8.30
CA ASN A 49 7.77 -12.11 8.89
C ASN A 49 6.53 -12.06 8.00
N VAL A 50 6.36 -11.01 7.21
CA VAL A 50 5.23 -10.90 6.27
C VAL A 50 5.28 -12.01 5.23
N ARG A 51 6.45 -12.29 4.68
CA ARG A 51 6.63 -13.39 3.74
C ARG A 51 6.24 -14.72 4.36
N ALA A 52 6.75 -15.02 5.56
CA ALA A 52 6.41 -16.24 6.27
C ALA A 52 4.90 -16.36 6.53
N ARG A 53 4.22 -15.24 6.84
CA ARG A 53 2.76 -15.23 7.00
C ARG A 53 2.02 -15.47 5.68
N ILE A 54 2.49 -14.90 4.58
CA ILE A 54 1.91 -15.15 3.25
C ILE A 54 1.99 -16.65 2.94
N GLU A 55 3.18 -17.23 3.04
CA GLU A 55 3.43 -18.62 2.68
C GLU A 55 2.71 -19.62 3.62
N ASN A 56 2.72 -19.39 4.92
CA ASN A 56 2.28 -20.39 5.90
C ASN A 56 0.86 -20.16 6.45
N ILE A 57 0.30 -18.97 6.27
CA ILE A 57 -1.02 -18.64 6.83
C ILE A 57 -1.98 -18.20 5.73
N TYR A 58 -1.67 -17.11 5.05
CA TYR A 58 -2.64 -16.45 4.16
C TYR A 58 -2.94 -17.27 2.90
N ALA A 59 -1.92 -17.92 2.33
CA ALA A 59 -2.09 -18.81 1.18
C ALA A 59 -3.02 -20.00 1.48
N HIS A 60 -3.13 -20.41 2.74
CA HIS A 60 -3.95 -21.55 3.15
C HIS A 60 -5.32 -21.16 3.73
N ARG A 61 -5.41 -19.98 4.35
CA ARG A 61 -6.63 -19.53 5.03
C ARG A 61 -7.44 -18.50 4.25
N GLY A 62 -6.88 -18.00 3.14
CA GLY A 62 -7.53 -17.05 2.26
C GLY A 62 -7.54 -15.60 2.78
N PHE A 63 -8.11 -14.73 1.97
CA PHE A 63 -8.10 -13.27 2.13
C PHE A 63 -8.61 -12.80 3.51
N ALA A 64 -9.69 -13.38 4.01
CA ALA A 64 -10.29 -12.98 5.29
C ALA A 64 -9.38 -13.21 6.51
N SER A 65 -8.33 -14.01 6.35
CA SER A 65 -7.36 -14.28 7.43
C SER A 65 -6.23 -13.26 7.50
N ILE A 66 -6.13 -12.36 6.52
CA ILE A 66 -5.02 -11.41 6.42
C ILE A 66 -5.13 -10.34 7.50
N ASP A 67 -4.06 -10.17 8.26
CA ASP A 67 -3.96 -9.08 9.24
C ASP A 67 -4.13 -7.72 8.57
N PRO A 68 -4.99 -6.82 9.10
CA PRO A 68 -5.21 -5.50 8.49
C PRO A 68 -3.95 -4.65 8.34
N GLY A 69 -2.98 -4.79 9.22
CA GLY A 69 -1.69 -4.09 9.15
C GLY A 69 -0.83 -4.61 8.00
N ASP A 70 -0.90 -5.92 7.73
CA ASP A 70 -0.24 -6.52 6.58
C ASP A 70 -0.91 -6.09 5.28
N LEU A 71 -2.23 -6.26 5.19
CA LEU A 71 -3.03 -5.94 4.01
C LEU A 71 -2.90 -4.48 3.57
N ARG A 72 -3.00 -3.55 4.53
CA ARG A 72 -3.03 -2.11 4.26
C ARG A 72 -1.64 -1.46 4.24
N GLY A 73 -0.64 -2.11 4.78
CA GLY A 73 0.69 -1.53 4.96
C GLY A 73 1.85 -2.41 4.54
N ARG A 74 2.07 -3.53 5.22
CA ARG A 74 3.31 -4.31 5.10
C ARG A 74 3.45 -5.05 3.78
N PHE A 75 2.35 -5.45 3.12
CA PHE A 75 2.40 -6.05 1.79
C PHE A 75 3.09 -5.16 0.77
N ARG A 76 2.99 -3.84 0.92
CA ARG A 76 3.67 -2.87 0.06
C ARG A 76 5.19 -2.96 0.12
N TRP A 77 5.74 -3.50 1.20
CA TRP A 77 7.19 -3.71 1.30
C TRP A 77 7.68 -4.80 0.33
N TYR A 78 6.78 -5.68 -0.07
CA TYR A 78 7.01 -6.72 -1.07
C TYR A 78 6.48 -6.34 -2.46
N GLY A 79 6.03 -5.13 -2.64
CA GLY A 79 5.45 -4.69 -3.91
C GLY A 79 4.03 -5.18 -4.14
N LEU A 80 3.38 -5.77 -3.12
CA LEU A 80 1.98 -6.19 -3.18
C LEU A 80 1.07 -5.05 -2.76
N TYR A 81 0.11 -4.72 -3.59
CA TYR A 81 -0.83 -3.63 -3.36
C TYR A 81 -2.26 -4.16 -3.46
N THR A 82 -3.03 -3.93 -2.41
CA THR A 82 -4.47 -4.16 -2.45
C THR A 82 -5.12 -3.29 -3.51
N GLN A 83 -6.08 -3.85 -4.20
CA GLN A 83 -6.91 -3.15 -5.17
C GLN A 83 -8.28 -2.87 -4.56
N ARG A 84 -9.02 -1.96 -5.15
CA ARG A 84 -10.42 -1.71 -4.85
C ARG A 84 -11.30 -2.44 -5.85
N LYS A 85 -12.48 -2.85 -5.43
CA LYS A 85 -13.46 -3.45 -6.34
C LYS A 85 -13.85 -2.47 -7.46
N PRO A 86 -14.20 -2.97 -8.64
CA PRO A 86 -14.69 -2.14 -9.73
C PRO A 86 -15.85 -1.24 -9.27
N GLY A 87 -15.86 0.02 -9.72
CA GLY A 87 -16.89 1.00 -9.37
C GLY A 87 -16.68 1.75 -8.05
N ILE A 88 -15.70 1.37 -7.25
CA ILE A 88 -15.32 2.10 -6.03
C ILE A 88 -14.44 3.29 -6.40
N ASP A 89 -14.82 4.49 -5.94
CA ASP A 89 -14.11 5.72 -6.27
C ASP A 89 -12.68 5.76 -5.73
N GLY A 90 -11.87 6.57 -6.40
CA GLY A 90 -10.43 6.71 -6.28
C GLY A 90 -9.88 7.29 -4.99
N GLY A 91 -10.42 6.92 -3.84
CA GLY A 91 -9.86 7.26 -2.53
C GLY A 91 -8.52 6.57 -2.24
N LYS A 92 -8.00 6.81 -1.05
CA LYS A 92 -6.83 6.06 -0.55
C LYS A 92 -7.27 4.65 -0.17
N THR A 93 -6.69 3.64 -0.79
CA THR A 93 -7.01 2.23 -0.50
C THR A 93 -6.91 1.88 0.99
N ALA A 94 -6.04 2.58 1.74
CA ALA A 94 -5.90 2.40 3.18
C ALA A 94 -7.11 2.84 4.02
N THR A 95 -8.02 3.62 3.44
CA THR A 95 -9.24 4.13 4.12
C THR A 95 -10.50 3.40 3.69
N LEU A 96 -10.40 2.48 2.73
CA LEU A 96 -11.53 1.67 2.29
C LEU A 96 -11.88 0.60 3.31
N GLU A 97 -13.16 0.29 3.41
CA GLU A 97 -13.64 -0.83 4.22
C GLU A 97 -13.23 -2.18 3.57
N PRO A 98 -13.11 -3.27 4.34
CA PRO A 98 -12.70 -4.57 3.80
C PRO A 98 -13.54 -5.06 2.62
N HIS A 99 -14.85 -4.80 2.61
CA HIS A 99 -15.77 -5.21 1.55
C HIS A 99 -15.62 -4.42 0.24
N GLU A 100 -14.94 -3.27 0.29
CA GLU A 100 -14.62 -2.43 -0.86
C GLU A 100 -13.29 -2.82 -1.53
N LEU A 101 -12.51 -3.66 -0.86
CA LEU A 101 -11.27 -4.20 -1.38
C LEU A 101 -11.53 -5.42 -2.26
N ASP A 102 -10.73 -5.53 -3.30
CA ASP A 102 -10.71 -6.74 -4.13
C ASP A 102 -10.01 -7.86 -3.36
N ASP A 103 -10.69 -8.98 -3.20
CA ASP A 103 -10.23 -10.16 -2.50
C ASP A 103 -9.68 -11.26 -3.42
N GLU A 104 -9.81 -11.08 -4.74
CA GLU A 104 -9.29 -12.00 -5.74
C GLU A 104 -7.93 -11.56 -6.28
N TYR A 105 -7.74 -10.24 -6.48
CA TYR A 105 -6.58 -9.73 -7.19
C TYR A 105 -5.77 -8.70 -6.39
N PHE A 106 -4.46 -8.87 -6.43
CA PHE A 106 -3.49 -7.90 -5.96
C PHE A 106 -2.70 -7.35 -7.13
N MET A 107 -2.28 -6.09 -7.05
CA MET A 107 -1.29 -5.57 -7.98
C MET A 107 0.11 -5.90 -7.46
N LEU A 108 0.91 -6.56 -8.28
CA LEU A 108 2.34 -6.75 -8.02
C LEU A 108 3.15 -5.67 -8.74
N ARG A 109 3.97 -4.95 -7.99
CA ARG A 109 4.95 -4.01 -8.56
C ARG A 109 6.34 -4.64 -8.52
N VAL A 110 6.88 -4.91 -9.68
CA VAL A 110 8.26 -5.39 -9.86
C VAL A 110 9.18 -4.18 -10.08
N ARG A 111 10.19 -4.03 -9.25
CA ARG A 111 11.21 -3.01 -9.43
C ARG A 111 12.24 -3.48 -10.43
N ILE A 112 12.51 -2.65 -11.45
CA ILE A 112 13.50 -2.91 -12.47
C ILE A 112 14.48 -1.76 -12.46
N ASP A 113 15.70 -2.01 -12.02
CA ASP A 113 16.74 -1.00 -11.94
C ASP A 113 17.17 -0.57 -13.34
N GLY A 114 17.09 0.76 -13.62
CA GLY A 114 17.42 1.32 -14.91
C GLY A 114 16.41 1.03 -16.04
N GLY A 115 15.32 0.32 -15.76
CA GLY A 115 14.28 0.01 -16.74
C GLY A 115 14.65 -1.01 -17.82
N ALA A 116 15.84 -1.63 -17.73
CA ALA A 116 16.29 -2.64 -18.68
C ALA A 116 15.95 -4.06 -18.18
N LEU A 117 15.27 -4.83 -19.01
CA LEU A 117 14.96 -6.24 -18.77
C LEU A 117 15.69 -7.11 -19.80
N THR A 118 16.21 -8.25 -19.34
CA THR A 118 16.64 -9.31 -20.25
C THR A 118 15.42 -10.02 -20.82
N THR A 119 15.60 -10.71 -21.95
CA THR A 119 14.53 -11.54 -22.55
C THR A 119 14.04 -12.61 -21.60
N GLU A 120 14.93 -13.21 -20.82
CA GLU A 120 14.59 -14.21 -19.82
C GLU A 120 13.74 -13.64 -18.68
N GLN A 121 14.09 -12.47 -18.15
CA GLN A 121 13.29 -11.77 -17.14
C GLN A 121 11.91 -11.42 -17.65
N MET A 122 11.79 -10.93 -18.90
CA MET A 122 10.51 -10.67 -19.53
C MET A 122 9.67 -11.95 -19.67
N HIS A 123 10.30 -13.05 -20.05
CA HIS A 123 9.63 -14.35 -20.19
C HIS A 123 9.05 -14.80 -18.85
N VAL A 124 9.83 -14.73 -17.77
CA VAL A 124 9.38 -15.09 -16.41
C VAL A 124 8.21 -14.24 -15.96
N ILE A 125 8.27 -12.91 -16.17
CA ILE A 125 7.16 -12.00 -15.83
C ILE A 125 5.91 -12.35 -16.63
N GLY A 126 6.08 -12.66 -17.93
CA GLY A 126 4.99 -13.09 -18.80
C GLY A 126 4.34 -14.40 -18.34
N GLN A 127 5.13 -15.38 -17.93
CA GLN A 127 4.62 -16.63 -17.37
C GLN A 127 3.83 -16.41 -16.08
N ILE A 128 4.34 -15.62 -15.14
CA ILE A 128 3.63 -15.28 -13.91
C ILE A 128 2.26 -14.65 -14.22
N SER A 129 2.20 -13.72 -15.18
CA SER A 129 0.94 -13.04 -15.52
C SER A 129 -0.08 -13.93 -16.27
N VAL A 130 0.31 -15.09 -16.74
CA VAL A 130 -0.60 -16.07 -17.38
C VAL A 130 -1.10 -17.11 -16.38
N GLU A 131 -0.27 -17.43 -15.38
CA GLU A 131 -0.59 -18.46 -14.37
C GLU A 131 -1.42 -17.90 -13.20
N PHE A 132 -1.35 -16.61 -12.94
CA PHE A 132 -2.01 -15.92 -11.83
C PHE A 132 -2.75 -14.66 -12.30
#